data_56ab18296d2174ea4b6255eddf3ba8cf
#
_entry.id   56ab18296d2174ea4b6255eddf3ba8cf
#
_cell.length_a   1.000
_cell.length_b   1.000
_cell.length_c   1.000
_cell.angle_alpha   90.00
_cell.angle_beta   90.00
_cell.angle_gamma   90.00
#
_symmetry.space_group_name_H-M   'P 1'
#
loop_
_entity.id
_entity.type
_entity.pdbx_description
1 polymer ?
#
loop_
_entity_poly.entity_id
_entity_poly.type
_entity_poly.pdbx_seq_one_letter_code
_entity_poly.pdbx_strand_id
1 'polypeptide(L)'
;MRPVLVRLIGLSVLAAVAGCASSPPRLGEAALAAAKSPRTWVPLAGAAVLSVGDLDDSLSDWAADERPLFGGSAAAVSDDLRNAAVAGFFVTALATPADKGRWQRIGWGVTALYAQGGVVEGLKDVVGRQRPDGSNDRGFPSGHAGVAASAATLGQRNLRALDIAPGWRRGASIGFEALAAGTAWARMEAEKHHAADVLAGYAIGHFVAAFVAEAFIEPGLPAAELSFQGFGNGGALRLTVPLSPSR
;
A
#
# COMPACT_ATOMS: atom_id res chain seq x y z
N MET A 1 -25.82 -6.01 6.71
CA MET A 1 -24.97 -6.71 7.70
C MET A 1 -23.48 -6.88 7.29
N ARG A 2 -23.08 -6.55 6.07
CA ARG A 2 -21.67 -6.66 5.58
C ARG A 2 -20.70 -5.55 6.03
N PRO A 3 -21.09 -4.27 6.27
CA PRO A 3 -20.11 -3.23 6.60
C PRO A 3 -19.52 -3.31 8.02
N VAL A 4 -20.22 -3.96 8.96
CA VAL A 4 -19.77 -4.05 10.36
C VAL A 4 -18.59 -5.00 10.54
N LEU A 5 -18.54 -6.09 9.75
CA LEU A 5 -17.47 -7.09 9.88
C LEU A 5 -16.12 -6.56 9.37
N VAL A 6 -16.13 -5.79 8.28
CA VAL A 6 -14.92 -5.15 7.74
C VAL A 6 -14.41 -4.05 8.69
N ARG A 7 -15.31 -3.31 9.34
CA ARG A 7 -14.96 -2.31 10.36
C ARG A 7 -14.32 -2.94 11.59
N LEU A 8 -14.80 -4.11 12.04
CA LEU A 8 -14.24 -4.83 13.17
C LEU A 8 -12.84 -5.41 12.87
N ILE A 9 -12.61 -5.90 11.66
CA ILE A 9 -11.30 -6.42 11.24
C ILE A 9 -10.29 -5.26 11.10
N GLY A 10 -10.66 -4.14 10.49
CA GLY A 10 -9.82 -2.96 10.37
C GLY A 10 -9.43 -2.34 11.73
N LEU A 11 -10.39 -2.24 12.65
CA LEU A 11 -10.13 -1.74 14.00
C LEU A 11 -9.28 -2.72 14.83
N SER A 12 -9.45 -4.04 14.63
CA SER A 12 -8.67 -5.05 15.34
C SER A 12 -7.20 -5.06 14.89
N VAL A 13 -6.91 -4.81 13.62
CA VAL A 13 -5.54 -4.69 13.14
C VAL A 13 -4.88 -3.39 13.66
N LEU A 14 -5.60 -2.27 13.69
CA LEU A 14 -5.10 -1.03 14.30
C LEU A 14 -4.94 -1.15 15.82
N ALA A 15 -5.88 -1.80 16.52
CA ALA A 15 -5.81 -2.02 17.95
C ALA A 15 -4.69 -2.99 18.34
N ALA A 16 -4.38 -3.99 17.52
CA ALA A 16 -3.22 -4.87 17.73
C ALA A 16 -1.89 -4.12 17.60
N VAL A 17 -1.82 -3.08 16.79
CA VAL A 17 -0.66 -2.18 16.67
C VAL A 17 -0.62 -1.16 17.82
N ALA A 18 -1.79 -0.69 18.30
CA ALA A 18 -1.89 0.30 19.39
C ALA A 18 -1.84 -0.31 20.81
N GLY A 19 -2.18 -1.60 20.95
CA GLY A 19 -2.24 -2.30 22.25
C GLY A 19 -0.90 -2.69 22.85
N CYS A 20 0.22 -2.50 22.14
CA CYS A 20 1.56 -2.76 22.65
C CYS A 20 2.21 -1.47 23.15
N ALA A 21 1.79 -0.99 24.33
CA ALA A 21 2.48 0.11 25.04
C ALA A 21 3.92 -0.25 25.44
N SER A 22 4.36 -1.48 25.20
CA SER A 22 5.75 -1.95 25.18
C SER A 22 6.05 -2.53 23.80
N SER A 23 5.85 -1.74 22.73
CA SER A 23 6.27 -2.14 21.39
C SER A 23 7.74 -2.49 21.40
N PRO A 24 8.14 -3.67 20.90
CA PRO A 24 9.55 -3.97 20.80
C PRO A 24 10.25 -2.86 20.01
N PRO A 25 11.47 -2.44 20.35
CA PRO A 25 12.20 -1.32 19.73
C PRO A 25 12.17 -1.34 18.19
N ARG A 26 12.00 -2.52 17.62
CA ARG A 26 11.94 -2.79 16.18
C ARG A 26 10.71 -2.25 15.46
N LEU A 27 9.52 -2.25 16.06
CA LEU A 27 8.33 -1.66 15.41
C LEU A 27 8.48 -0.15 15.28
N GLY A 28 9.03 0.51 16.31
CA GLY A 28 9.33 1.92 16.23
C GLY A 28 10.40 2.25 15.19
N GLU A 29 11.46 1.45 15.10
CA GLU A 29 12.50 1.60 14.07
C GLU A 29 11.95 1.38 12.67
N ALA A 30 11.14 0.36 12.45
CA ALA A 30 10.49 0.08 11.18
C ALA A 30 9.54 1.22 10.75
N ALA A 31 8.73 1.73 11.70
CA ALA A 31 7.85 2.86 11.44
C ALA A 31 8.64 4.12 11.09
N LEU A 32 9.73 4.40 11.82
CA LEU A 32 10.59 5.54 11.56
C LEU A 32 11.31 5.41 10.20
N ALA A 33 11.80 4.23 9.85
CA ALA A 33 12.43 3.96 8.55
C ALA A 33 11.43 4.17 7.40
N ALA A 34 10.21 3.64 7.53
CA ALA A 34 9.14 3.83 6.56
C ALA A 34 8.74 5.32 6.42
N ALA A 35 8.63 6.05 7.54
CA ALA A 35 8.29 7.48 7.54
C ALA A 35 9.39 8.35 6.91
N LYS A 36 10.67 8.04 7.17
CA LYS A 36 11.82 8.75 6.60
C LYS A 36 12.05 8.45 5.10
N SER A 37 11.39 7.43 4.56
CA SER A 37 11.50 7.13 3.13
C SER A 37 11.05 8.31 2.27
N PRO A 38 11.83 8.77 1.28
CA PRO A 38 11.40 9.81 0.36
C PRO A 38 10.08 9.47 -0.35
N ARG A 39 9.82 8.19 -0.58
CA ARG A 39 8.56 7.72 -1.19
C ARG A 39 7.34 7.84 -0.28
N THR A 40 7.55 8.06 1.02
CA THR A 40 6.47 8.40 1.97
C THR A 40 6.32 9.90 2.08
N TRP A 41 7.38 10.60 2.48
CA TRP A 41 7.24 12.00 2.86
C TRP A 41 7.16 12.95 1.66
N VAL A 42 7.79 12.65 0.50
CA VAL A 42 7.73 13.54 -0.67
C VAL A 42 6.31 13.62 -1.25
N PRO A 43 5.62 12.49 -1.54
CA PRO A 43 4.23 12.58 -1.98
C PRO A 43 3.30 13.18 -0.92
N LEU A 44 3.53 12.91 0.36
CA LEU A 44 2.73 13.49 1.44
C LEU A 44 2.91 15.01 1.52
N ALA A 45 4.15 15.50 1.40
CA ALA A 45 4.43 16.93 1.33
C ALA A 45 3.83 17.56 0.07
N GLY A 46 3.90 16.86 -1.08
CA GLY A 46 3.24 17.28 -2.31
C GLY A 46 1.72 17.40 -2.15
N ALA A 47 1.08 16.41 -1.51
CA ALA A 47 -0.34 16.47 -1.20
C ALA A 47 -0.68 17.68 -0.33
N ALA A 48 0.13 17.95 0.70
CA ALA A 48 -0.07 19.11 1.58
C ALA A 48 0.10 20.44 0.84
N VAL A 49 1.10 20.57 -0.05
CA VAL A 49 1.30 21.77 -0.86
C VAL A 49 0.14 22.00 -1.83
N LEU A 50 -0.32 20.96 -2.51
CA LEU A 50 -1.45 21.05 -3.44
C LEU A 50 -2.75 21.43 -2.72
N SER A 51 -2.93 21.01 -1.47
CA SER A 51 -4.12 21.34 -0.68
C SER A 51 -4.17 22.82 -0.24
N VAL A 52 -3.19 23.66 -0.63
CA VAL A 52 -3.18 25.09 -0.35
C VAL A 52 -3.68 25.86 -1.56
N GLY A 53 -4.78 26.60 -1.41
CA GLY A 53 -5.42 27.34 -2.50
C GLY A 53 -6.04 26.43 -3.56
N ASP A 54 -6.06 26.87 -4.81
CA ASP A 54 -6.76 26.22 -5.93
C ASP A 54 -5.85 25.30 -6.77
N LEU A 55 -4.63 24.99 -6.29
CA LEU A 55 -3.65 24.22 -7.07
C LEU A 55 -4.11 22.79 -7.33
N ASP A 56 -4.73 22.17 -6.31
CA ASP A 56 -5.20 20.78 -6.41
C ASP A 56 -6.33 20.67 -7.44
N ASP A 57 -7.29 21.58 -7.38
CA ASP A 57 -8.42 21.60 -8.32
C ASP A 57 -7.91 21.94 -9.74
N SER A 58 -7.09 22.99 -9.90
CA SER A 58 -6.54 23.38 -11.21
C SER A 58 -5.76 22.27 -11.91
N LEU A 59 -4.92 21.52 -11.17
CA LEU A 59 -4.16 20.41 -11.73
C LEU A 59 -5.08 19.22 -12.08
N SER A 60 -6.08 18.97 -11.25
CA SER A 60 -7.00 17.86 -11.42
C SER A 60 -7.96 18.10 -12.60
N ASP A 61 -8.48 19.33 -12.71
CA ASP A 61 -9.32 19.76 -13.83
C ASP A 61 -8.54 19.70 -15.15
N TRP A 62 -7.30 20.21 -15.17
CA TRP A 62 -6.45 20.10 -16.34
C TRP A 62 -6.23 18.64 -16.77
N ALA A 63 -5.94 17.75 -15.82
CA ALA A 63 -5.73 16.34 -16.13
C ALA A 63 -7.01 15.67 -16.65
N ALA A 64 -8.17 16.07 -16.14
CA ALA A 64 -9.47 15.56 -16.55
C ALA A 64 -9.91 16.07 -17.92
N ASP A 65 -9.66 17.34 -18.22
CA ASP A 65 -10.05 17.98 -19.47
C ASP A 65 -9.16 17.52 -20.63
N GLU A 66 -7.84 17.60 -20.45
CA GLU A 66 -6.88 17.29 -21.51
C GLU A 66 -6.70 15.78 -21.70
N ARG A 67 -6.81 14.97 -20.64
CA ARG A 67 -6.66 13.50 -20.66
C ARG A 67 -5.44 13.03 -21.46
N PRO A 68 -4.24 13.53 -21.15
CA PRO A 68 -3.09 13.46 -22.06
C PRO A 68 -2.50 12.05 -22.24
N LEU A 69 -2.79 11.10 -21.32
CA LEU A 69 -2.18 9.76 -21.37
C LEU A 69 -3.19 8.64 -21.71
N PHE A 70 -4.37 8.63 -21.11
CA PHE A 70 -5.28 7.49 -21.17
C PHE A 70 -6.65 7.81 -21.78
N GLY A 71 -6.95 9.09 -21.92
CA GLY A 71 -8.19 9.55 -22.55
C GLY A 71 -9.45 8.98 -21.87
N GLY A 72 -10.45 8.66 -22.67
CA GLY A 72 -11.72 8.11 -22.17
C GLY A 72 -11.62 6.73 -21.49
N SER A 73 -10.48 6.04 -21.59
CA SER A 73 -10.25 4.74 -20.95
C SER A 73 -9.59 4.82 -19.59
N ALA A 74 -9.28 6.01 -19.08
CA ALA A 74 -8.51 6.23 -17.85
C ALA A 74 -9.03 5.43 -16.63
N ALA A 75 -10.35 5.33 -16.44
CA ALA A 75 -10.93 4.56 -15.35
C ALA A 75 -10.57 3.07 -15.43
N ALA A 76 -10.74 2.43 -16.58
CA ALA A 76 -10.40 1.02 -16.80
C ALA A 76 -8.89 0.80 -16.70
N VAL A 77 -8.10 1.68 -17.32
CA VAL A 77 -6.63 1.62 -17.25
C VAL A 77 -6.13 1.72 -15.80
N SER A 78 -6.77 2.53 -14.95
CA SER A 78 -6.38 2.61 -13.54
C SER A 78 -6.58 1.28 -12.79
N ASP A 79 -7.63 0.52 -13.14
CA ASP A 79 -7.87 -0.81 -12.59
C ASP A 79 -6.84 -1.81 -13.08
N ASP A 80 -6.53 -1.79 -14.39
CA ASP A 80 -5.56 -2.70 -15.00
C ASP A 80 -4.15 -2.47 -14.46
N LEU A 81 -3.69 -1.22 -14.36
CA LEU A 81 -2.37 -0.88 -13.83
C LEU A 81 -2.22 -1.28 -12.35
N ARG A 82 -3.25 -1.01 -11.53
CA ARG A 82 -3.28 -1.47 -10.13
C ARG A 82 -3.22 -3.00 -10.05
N ASN A 83 -4.03 -3.69 -10.85
CA ASN A 83 -4.05 -5.15 -10.88
C ASN A 83 -2.72 -5.73 -11.36
N ALA A 84 -2.08 -5.11 -12.35
CA ALA A 84 -0.75 -5.48 -12.82
C ALA A 84 0.30 -5.30 -11.72
N ALA A 85 0.25 -4.22 -10.93
CA ALA A 85 1.14 -4.04 -9.79
C ALA A 85 0.96 -5.14 -8.74
N VAL A 86 -0.30 -5.48 -8.41
CA VAL A 86 -0.62 -6.57 -7.46
C VAL A 86 -0.18 -7.93 -8.01
N ALA A 87 -0.43 -8.22 -9.28
CA ALA A 87 0.05 -9.44 -9.93
C ALA A 87 1.59 -9.53 -9.90
N GLY A 88 2.28 -8.43 -10.21
CA GLY A 88 3.74 -8.33 -10.14
C GLY A 88 4.28 -8.60 -8.74
N PHE A 89 3.61 -8.08 -7.70
CA PHE A 89 3.94 -8.44 -6.31
C PHE A 89 3.87 -9.96 -6.09
N PHE A 90 2.78 -10.61 -6.48
CA PHE A 90 2.65 -12.06 -6.31
C PHE A 90 3.67 -12.84 -7.13
N VAL A 91 3.91 -12.45 -8.37
CA VAL A 91 4.93 -13.09 -9.24
C VAL A 91 6.32 -13.00 -8.59
N THR A 92 6.72 -11.83 -8.12
CA THR A 92 8.03 -11.65 -7.47
C THR A 92 8.13 -12.36 -6.12
N ALA A 93 7.03 -12.41 -5.34
CA ALA A 93 6.99 -13.15 -4.09
C ALA A 93 7.10 -14.67 -4.32
N LEU A 94 6.37 -15.21 -5.30
CA LEU A 94 6.43 -16.62 -5.69
C LEU A 94 7.79 -17.02 -6.28
N ALA A 95 8.44 -16.13 -7.04
CA ALA A 95 9.78 -16.34 -7.57
C ALA A 95 10.87 -16.32 -6.47
N THR A 96 10.60 -15.71 -5.32
CA THR A 96 11.56 -15.69 -4.22
C THR A 96 11.83 -17.12 -3.71
N PRO A 97 13.09 -17.54 -3.52
CA PRO A 97 13.43 -18.85 -2.96
C PRO A 97 12.78 -19.09 -1.59
N ALA A 98 12.43 -20.33 -1.28
CA ALA A 98 11.73 -20.66 -0.03
C ALA A 98 12.56 -20.33 1.22
N ASP A 99 13.87 -20.55 1.16
CA ASP A 99 14.84 -20.20 2.19
C ASP A 99 15.02 -18.69 2.39
N LYS A 100 14.57 -17.87 1.43
CA LYS A 100 14.52 -16.40 1.51
C LYS A 100 13.13 -15.85 1.89
N GLY A 101 12.30 -16.69 2.49
CA GLY A 101 11.02 -16.29 3.09
C GLY A 101 9.86 -16.07 2.11
N ARG A 102 9.74 -16.88 1.06
CA ARG A 102 8.64 -16.80 0.07
C ARG A 102 7.27 -16.66 0.72
N TRP A 103 6.93 -17.56 1.62
CA TRP A 103 5.60 -17.60 2.24
C TRP A 103 5.37 -16.43 3.20
N GLN A 104 6.42 -15.96 3.88
CA GLN A 104 6.35 -14.75 4.70
C GLN A 104 6.09 -13.51 3.84
N ARG A 105 6.76 -13.39 2.69
CA ARG A 105 6.55 -12.29 1.74
C ARG A 105 5.13 -12.27 1.21
N ILE A 106 4.56 -13.43 0.89
CA ILE A 106 3.16 -13.53 0.47
C ILE A 106 2.22 -13.16 1.63
N GLY A 107 2.36 -13.79 2.78
CA GLY A 107 1.45 -13.59 3.92
C GLY A 107 1.47 -12.15 4.44
N TRP A 108 2.66 -11.62 4.73
CA TRP A 108 2.80 -10.24 5.19
C TRP A 108 2.49 -9.21 4.11
N GLY A 109 2.78 -9.52 2.84
CA GLY A 109 2.41 -8.65 1.74
C GLY A 109 0.90 -8.52 1.58
N VAL A 110 0.17 -9.62 1.67
CA VAL A 110 -1.31 -9.60 1.70
C VAL A 110 -1.82 -8.82 2.91
N THR A 111 -1.23 -9.03 4.09
CA THR A 111 -1.56 -8.26 5.30
C THR A 111 -1.35 -6.76 5.09
N ALA A 112 -0.24 -6.35 4.46
CA ALA A 112 0.03 -4.96 4.16
C ALA A 112 -1.01 -4.34 3.21
N LEU A 113 -1.42 -5.07 2.16
CA LEU A 113 -2.45 -4.61 1.22
C LEU A 113 -3.80 -4.41 1.93
N TYR A 114 -4.21 -5.32 2.81
CA TYR A 114 -5.44 -5.16 3.58
C TYR A 114 -5.33 -4.05 4.63
N ALA A 115 -4.22 -3.94 5.34
CA ALA A 115 -3.98 -2.90 6.34
C ALA A 115 -4.03 -1.50 5.70
N GLN A 116 -3.37 -1.32 4.54
CA GLN A 116 -3.45 -0.09 3.76
C GLN A 116 -4.89 0.23 3.37
N GLY A 117 -5.65 -0.77 2.89
CA GLY A 117 -7.06 -0.61 2.57
C GLY A 117 -7.88 -0.14 3.78
N GLY A 118 -7.66 -0.72 4.95
CA GLY A 118 -8.32 -0.33 6.20
C GLY A 118 -8.03 1.11 6.61
N VAL A 119 -6.76 1.55 6.50
CA VAL A 119 -6.37 2.94 6.78
C VAL A 119 -7.06 3.90 5.82
N VAL A 120 -7.05 3.60 4.52
CA VAL A 120 -7.70 4.44 3.49
C VAL A 120 -9.20 4.54 3.73
N GLU A 121 -9.88 3.43 3.98
CA GLU A 121 -11.33 3.44 4.22
C GLU A 121 -11.70 4.22 5.50
N GLY A 122 -10.90 4.08 6.56
CA GLY A 122 -11.08 4.87 7.79
C GLY A 122 -10.90 6.37 7.55
N LEU A 123 -9.89 6.77 6.76
CA LEU A 123 -9.66 8.17 6.44
C LEU A 123 -10.76 8.75 5.55
N LYS A 124 -11.31 7.98 4.61
CA LYS A 124 -12.47 8.42 3.80
C LYS A 124 -13.69 8.74 4.65
N ASP A 125 -13.94 7.92 5.66
CA ASP A 125 -15.07 8.14 6.57
C ASP A 125 -14.88 9.40 7.45
N VAL A 126 -13.64 9.78 7.76
CA VAL A 126 -13.32 10.95 8.59
C VAL A 126 -13.26 12.24 7.76
N VAL A 127 -12.65 12.17 6.57
CA VAL A 127 -12.38 13.38 5.76
C VAL A 127 -13.61 13.79 4.96
N GLY A 128 -14.35 12.85 4.36
CA GLY A 128 -15.58 13.12 3.63
C GLY A 128 -15.37 14.06 2.43
N ARG A 129 -14.23 13.99 1.72
CA ARG A 129 -13.96 14.85 0.57
C ARG A 129 -14.75 14.37 -0.64
N GLN A 130 -15.48 15.29 -1.29
CA GLN A 130 -16.17 15.02 -2.54
C GLN A 130 -15.18 14.70 -3.67
N ARG A 131 -15.55 13.77 -4.56
CA ARG A 131 -14.78 13.47 -5.78
C ARG A 131 -14.96 14.56 -6.83
N PRO A 132 -13.99 14.74 -7.76
CA PRO A 132 -14.13 15.70 -8.87
C PRO A 132 -15.41 15.45 -9.69
N ASP A 133 -15.79 14.19 -9.96
CA ASP A 133 -17.00 13.84 -10.71
C ASP A 133 -18.31 13.98 -9.90
N GLY A 134 -18.25 14.44 -8.66
CA GLY A 134 -19.41 14.62 -7.79
C GLY A 134 -20.12 13.33 -7.35
N SER A 135 -19.59 12.15 -7.68
CA SER A 135 -20.27 10.87 -7.47
C SER A 135 -20.49 10.49 -6.01
N ASN A 136 -19.62 10.91 -5.11
CA ASN A 136 -19.70 10.67 -3.66
C ASN A 136 -18.61 11.42 -2.88
N ASP A 137 -18.73 11.37 -1.52
CA ASP A 137 -17.81 12.05 -0.59
C ASP A 137 -16.65 11.14 -0.11
N ARG A 138 -16.13 10.26 -0.98
CA ARG A 138 -15.04 9.32 -0.69
C ARG A 138 -13.82 9.58 -1.57
N GLY A 139 -13.51 10.87 -1.80
CA GLY A 139 -12.38 11.31 -2.62
C GLY A 139 -11.04 11.04 -1.93
N PHE A 140 -10.87 11.44 -0.68
CA PHE A 140 -9.58 11.39 0.00
C PHE A 140 -9.48 10.25 1.02
N PRO A 141 -8.34 9.54 1.03
CA PRO A 141 -7.30 9.44 0.03
C PRO A 141 -7.64 8.40 -1.06
N SER A 142 -6.84 8.36 -2.14
CA SER A 142 -7.05 7.40 -3.24
C SER A 142 -6.68 5.98 -2.85
N GLY A 143 -7.67 5.07 -2.82
CA GLY A 143 -7.42 3.65 -2.54
C GLY A 143 -6.66 2.93 -3.66
N HIS A 144 -6.92 3.26 -4.93
CA HIS A 144 -6.23 2.67 -6.08
C HIS A 144 -4.73 3.02 -6.07
N ALA A 145 -4.39 4.31 -5.88
CA ALA A 145 -3.01 4.75 -5.75
C ALA A 145 -2.30 4.08 -4.56
N GLY A 146 -3.00 3.93 -3.43
CA GLY A 146 -2.47 3.27 -2.24
C GLY A 146 -2.17 1.78 -2.47
N VAL A 147 -3.10 1.03 -3.08
CA VAL A 147 -2.89 -0.39 -3.39
C VAL A 147 -1.74 -0.56 -4.37
N ALA A 148 -1.70 0.23 -5.45
CA ALA A 148 -0.64 0.15 -6.44
C ALA A 148 0.74 0.48 -5.84
N ALA A 149 0.85 1.52 -5.00
CA ALA A 149 2.08 1.88 -4.30
C ALA A 149 2.53 0.81 -3.29
N SER A 150 1.59 0.20 -2.55
CA SER A 150 1.89 -0.92 -1.65
C SER A 150 2.43 -2.11 -2.43
N ALA A 151 1.76 -2.52 -3.50
CA ALA A 151 2.17 -3.64 -4.33
C ALA A 151 3.53 -3.39 -5.00
N ALA A 152 3.76 -2.18 -5.51
CA ALA A 152 5.04 -1.77 -6.09
C ALA A 152 6.17 -1.84 -5.05
N THR A 153 5.95 -1.34 -3.84
CA THR A 153 6.92 -1.39 -2.75
C THR A 153 7.29 -2.83 -2.38
N LEU A 154 6.29 -3.69 -2.21
CA LEU A 154 6.49 -5.11 -1.87
C LEU A 154 7.19 -5.86 -3.01
N GLY A 155 6.77 -5.64 -4.25
CA GLY A 155 7.39 -6.23 -5.44
C GLY A 155 8.86 -5.86 -5.57
N GLN A 156 9.21 -4.59 -5.40
CA GLN A 156 10.61 -4.12 -5.42
C GLN A 156 11.45 -4.72 -4.29
N ARG A 157 10.88 -4.94 -3.10
CA ARG A 157 11.56 -5.62 -2.01
C ARG A 157 11.76 -7.11 -2.31
N ASN A 158 10.80 -7.76 -2.96
CA ASN A 158 10.97 -9.12 -3.42
C ASN A 158 12.10 -9.25 -4.47
N LEU A 159 12.21 -8.30 -5.41
CA LEU A 159 13.28 -8.26 -6.40
C LEU A 159 14.69 -8.22 -5.77
N ARG A 160 14.84 -7.67 -4.55
CA ARG A 160 16.13 -7.68 -3.83
C ARG A 160 16.53 -9.08 -3.34
N ALA A 161 15.55 -9.95 -3.10
CA ALA A 161 15.77 -11.33 -2.67
C ALA A 161 16.06 -12.28 -3.85
N LEU A 162 15.80 -11.84 -5.09
CA LEU A 162 16.06 -12.63 -6.29
C LEU A 162 17.51 -12.50 -6.74
N ASP A 163 18.06 -13.62 -7.21
CA ASP A 163 19.37 -13.64 -7.87
C ASP A 163 19.22 -13.31 -9.35
N ILE A 164 19.06 -12.03 -9.65
CA ILE A 164 18.92 -11.48 -11.00
C ILE A 164 19.92 -10.35 -11.25
N ALA A 165 20.33 -10.18 -12.49
CA ALA A 165 21.29 -9.14 -12.88
C ALA A 165 20.79 -7.74 -12.46
N PRO A 166 21.70 -6.84 -12.03
CA PRO A 166 21.34 -5.50 -11.54
C PRO A 166 20.50 -4.68 -12.53
N GLY A 167 20.76 -4.83 -13.83
CA GLY A 167 19.98 -4.16 -14.88
C GLY A 167 18.52 -4.57 -14.90
N TRP A 168 18.25 -5.88 -14.82
CA TRP A 168 16.88 -6.40 -14.75
C TRP A 168 16.17 -5.97 -13.47
N ARG A 169 16.87 -5.99 -12.34
CA ARG A 169 16.31 -5.51 -11.05
C ARG A 169 15.91 -4.05 -11.15
N ARG A 170 16.78 -3.21 -11.74
CA ARG A 170 16.48 -1.78 -11.92
C ARG A 170 15.31 -1.57 -12.86
N GLY A 171 15.29 -2.25 -14.02
CA GLY A 171 14.20 -2.17 -15.00
C GLY A 171 12.86 -2.57 -14.39
N ALA A 172 12.79 -3.71 -13.71
CA ALA A 172 11.59 -4.17 -13.03
C ALA A 172 11.14 -3.21 -11.92
N SER A 173 12.09 -2.62 -11.17
CA SER A 173 11.77 -1.62 -10.14
C SER A 173 11.17 -0.34 -10.73
N ILE A 174 11.69 0.12 -11.87
CA ILE A 174 11.11 1.26 -12.61
C ILE A 174 9.71 0.88 -13.11
N GLY A 175 9.53 -0.35 -13.62
CA GLY A 175 8.22 -0.84 -14.04
C GLY A 175 7.17 -0.79 -12.92
N PHE A 176 7.53 -1.21 -11.71
CA PHE A 176 6.64 -1.09 -10.55
C PHE A 176 6.28 0.36 -10.21
N GLU A 177 7.24 1.28 -10.29
CA GLU A 177 6.94 2.71 -10.08
C GLU A 177 6.03 3.26 -11.18
N ALA A 178 6.27 2.87 -12.44
CA ALA A 178 5.42 3.28 -13.55
C ALA A 178 3.98 2.80 -13.39
N LEU A 179 3.77 1.55 -12.91
CA LEU A 179 2.44 1.03 -12.60
C LEU A 179 1.75 1.85 -11.51
N ALA A 180 2.46 2.19 -10.43
CA ALA A 180 1.90 2.96 -9.32
C ALA A 180 1.60 4.42 -9.72
N ALA A 181 2.54 5.08 -10.40
CA ALA A 181 2.36 6.45 -10.88
C ALA A 181 1.28 6.53 -11.98
N GLY A 182 1.27 5.57 -12.92
CA GLY A 182 0.24 5.48 -13.95
C GLY A 182 -1.15 5.24 -13.35
N THR A 183 -1.27 4.40 -12.31
CA THR A 183 -2.54 4.23 -11.59
C THR A 183 -3.00 5.55 -10.98
N ALA A 184 -2.11 6.27 -10.29
CA ALA A 184 -2.42 7.55 -9.67
C ALA A 184 -2.89 8.58 -10.71
N TRP A 185 -2.15 8.70 -11.82
CA TRP A 185 -2.48 9.60 -12.91
C TRP A 185 -3.83 9.27 -13.56
N ALA A 186 -4.06 8.00 -13.88
CA ALA A 186 -5.31 7.56 -14.48
C ALA A 186 -6.54 7.84 -13.59
N ARG A 187 -6.37 7.90 -12.26
CA ARG A 187 -7.45 8.30 -11.34
C ARG A 187 -7.80 9.79 -11.43
N MET A 188 -6.83 10.64 -11.76
CA MET A 188 -7.06 12.07 -12.01
C MET A 188 -7.78 12.27 -13.36
N GLU A 189 -7.26 11.70 -14.46
CA GLU A 189 -7.91 11.76 -15.77
C GLU A 189 -9.35 11.20 -15.76
N ALA A 190 -9.63 10.24 -14.90
CA ALA A 190 -10.96 9.64 -14.73
C ALA A 190 -11.89 10.44 -13.81
N GLU A 191 -11.49 11.63 -13.33
CA GLU A 191 -12.26 12.47 -12.41
C GLU A 191 -12.66 11.76 -11.09
N LYS A 192 -11.90 10.73 -10.69
CA LYS A 192 -12.19 9.96 -9.47
C LYS A 192 -11.49 10.49 -8.23
N HIS A 193 -10.38 11.20 -8.43
CA HIS A 193 -9.56 11.73 -7.35
C HIS A 193 -8.83 12.99 -7.79
N HIS A 194 -8.66 13.93 -6.86
CA HIS A 194 -7.77 15.06 -7.04
C HIS A 194 -6.29 14.65 -6.91
N ALA A 195 -5.37 15.53 -7.32
CA ALA A 195 -3.94 15.28 -7.26
C ALA A 195 -3.44 15.01 -5.82
N ALA A 196 -3.93 15.78 -4.84
CA ALA A 196 -3.60 15.56 -3.44
C ALA A 196 -4.09 14.19 -2.91
N ASP A 197 -5.27 13.71 -3.38
CA ASP A 197 -5.82 12.43 -2.97
C ASP A 197 -4.93 11.25 -3.42
N VAL A 198 -4.42 11.32 -4.66
CA VAL A 198 -3.57 10.25 -5.20
C VAL A 198 -2.18 10.26 -4.58
N LEU A 199 -1.61 11.43 -4.30
CA LEU A 199 -0.33 11.54 -3.60
C LEU A 199 -0.40 11.05 -2.16
N ALA A 200 -1.47 11.42 -1.43
CA ALA A 200 -1.70 10.91 -0.08
C ALA A 200 -1.92 9.40 -0.09
N GLY A 201 -2.72 8.88 -1.04
CA GLY A 201 -2.93 7.45 -1.21
C GLY A 201 -1.62 6.70 -1.47
N TYR A 202 -0.78 7.21 -2.37
CA TYR A 202 0.55 6.65 -2.65
C TYR A 202 1.44 6.63 -1.39
N ALA A 203 1.51 7.75 -0.67
CA ALA A 203 2.31 7.87 0.56
C ALA A 203 1.89 6.85 1.62
N ILE A 204 0.57 6.71 1.86
CA ILE A 204 0.00 5.74 2.81
C ILE A 204 0.33 4.31 2.36
N GLY A 205 0.13 4.01 1.07
CA GLY A 205 0.42 2.69 0.51
C GLY A 205 1.88 2.30 0.68
N HIS A 206 2.80 3.21 0.31
CA HIS A 206 4.23 2.98 0.49
C HIS A 206 4.60 2.83 1.97
N PHE A 207 4.11 3.72 2.84
CA PHE A 207 4.41 3.67 4.28
C PHE A 207 4.01 2.33 4.89
N VAL A 208 2.76 1.89 4.69
CA VAL A 208 2.26 0.63 5.27
C VAL A 208 3.05 -0.56 4.74
N ALA A 209 3.29 -0.63 3.43
CA ALA A 209 4.05 -1.71 2.83
C ALA A 209 5.52 -1.73 3.30
N ALA A 210 6.16 -0.56 3.39
CA ALA A 210 7.52 -0.44 3.89
C ALA A 210 7.62 -0.83 5.37
N PHE A 211 6.69 -0.33 6.21
CA PHE A 211 6.62 -0.69 7.62
C PHE A 211 6.48 -2.20 7.83
N VAL A 212 5.51 -2.83 7.14
CA VAL A 212 5.30 -4.28 7.26
C VAL A 212 6.52 -5.06 6.78
N ALA A 213 7.14 -4.63 5.69
CA ALA A 213 8.32 -5.31 5.18
C ALA A 213 9.52 -5.18 6.14
N GLU A 214 9.79 -3.99 6.68
CA GLU A 214 10.85 -3.77 7.67
C GLU A 214 10.60 -4.54 8.97
N ALA A 215 9.35 -4.55 9.44
CA ALA A 215 9.00 -5.16 10.71
C ALA A 215 8.96 -6.70 10.65
N PHE A 216 8.59 -7.30 9.50
CA PHE A 216 8.21 -8.71 9.46
C PHE A 216 8.82 -9.53 8.31
N ILE A 217 9.44 -8.91 7.30
CA ILE A 217 9.95 -9.61 6.11
C ILE A 217 11.47 -9.52 5.99
N GLU A 218 12.09 -8.41 6.32
CA GLU A 218 13.50 -8.16 6.05
C GLU A 218 14.43 -9.03 6.92
N PRO A 219 15.61 -9.44 6.39
CA PRO A 219 16.55 -10.27 7.11
C PRO A 219 17.04 -9.64 8.41
N GLY A 220 17.14 -10.44 9.47
CA GLY A 220 17.61 -10.02 10.80
C GLY A 220 16.51 -9.79 11.83
N LEU A 221 15.23 -9.81 11.42
CA LEU A 221 14.12 -9.89 12.35
C LEU A 221 13.74 -11.35 12.59
N PRO A 222 13.38 -11.76 13.83
CA PRO A 222 12.88 -13.10 14.07
C PRO A 222 11.63 -13.32 13.21
N ALA A 223 11.56 -14.49 12.58
CA ALA A 223 10.44 -14.86 11.74
C ALA A 223 9.15 -14.79 12.54
N ALA A 224 8.22 -13.94 12.12
CA ALA A 224 6.86 -14.06 12.58
C ALA A 224 6.22 -15.21 11.82
N GLU A 225 5.63 -16.16 12.54
CA GLU A 225 4.92 -17.30 11.96
C GLU A 225 3.44 -17.00 11.85
N LEU A 226 2.93 -17.07 10.64
CA LEU A 226 1.51 -17.08 10.38
C LEU A 226 1.07 -18.55 10.23
N SER A 227 0.29 -19.06 11.17
CA SER A 227 -0.25 -20.41 11.11
C SER A 227 -1.78 -20.38 11.06
N PHE A 228 -2.35 -21.25 10.24
CA PHE A 228 -3.79 -21.49 10.20
C PHE A 228 -4.10 -22.75 11.01
N GLN A 229 -4.99 -22.61 11.98
CA GLN A 229 -5.47 -23.74 12.78
C GLN A 229 -6.97 -23.93 12.49
N GLY A 230 -7.30 -25.04 11.84
CA GLY A 230 -8.69 -25.43 11.58
C GLY A 230 -9.34 -26.03 12.84
N PHE A 231 -10.60 -25.66 13.09
CA PHE A 231 -11.44 -26.24 14.14
C PHE A 231 -12.78 -26.61 13.52
N GLY A 232 -13.12 -27.86 13.43
CA GLY A 232 -14.44 -28.29 13.00
C GLY A 232 -15.05 -27.47 11.86
N ASN A 233 -15.99 -26.59 12.15
CA ASN A 233 -16.65 -25.70 11.19
C ASN A 233 -16.02 -24.30 11.06
N GLY A 234 -14.81 -24.09 11.59
CA GLY A 234 -14.11 -22.79 11.54
C GLY A 234 -12.60 -22.94 11.55
N GLY A 235 -11.90 -21.82 11.53
CA GLY A 235 -10.46 -21.78 11.64
C GLY A 235 -9.98 -20.48 12.26
N ALA A 236 -8.84 -20.51 12.92
CA ALA A 236 -8.17 -19.35 13.46
C ALA A 236 -6.84 -19.12 12.73
N LEU A 237 -6.59 -17.89 12.38
CA LEU A 237 -5.29 -17.43 11.92
C LEU A 237 -4.49 -17.03 13.16
N ARG A 238 -3.40 -17.75 13.45
CA ARG A 238 -2.49 -17.42 14.56
C ARG A 238 -1.26 -16.73 14.00
N LEU A 239 -1.01 -15.54 14.51
CA LEU A 239 0.23 -14.81 14.30
C LEU A 239 1.10 -14.99 15.54
N THR A 240 2.26 -15.63 15.39
CA THR A 240 3.26 -15.72 16.46
C THR A 240 4.40 -14.77 16.12
N VAL A 241 4.55 -13.70 16.90
CA VAL A 241 5.67 -12.75 16.77
C VAL A 241 6.65 -13.03 17.91
N PRO A 242 7.86 -13.55 17.63
CA PRO A 242 8.86 -13.71 18.67
C PRO A 242 9.33 -12.35 19.16
N LEU A 243 9.21 -12.11 20.45
CA LEU A 243 9.54 -10.83 21.10
C LEU A 243 11.03 -10.69 21.48
N SER A 244 11.85 -11.70 21.21
CA SER A 244 13.28 -11.71 21.52
C SER A 244 14.08 -12.30 20.38
N PRO A 245 15.33 -11.81 20.12
CA PRO A 245 16.23 -12.49 19.21
C PRO A 245 16.58 -13.86 19.82
N SER A 246 16.49 -14.92 19.02
CA SER A 246 17.18 -16.17 19.35
C SER A 246 18.66 -15.85 19.46
N ARG A 247 19.24 -16.06 20.64
CA ARG A 247 20.69 -15.99 20.88
C ARG A 247 21.39 -17.15 20.15
#